data_fb6ce00ff42c68fed8c15a9f08812a18
#
_entry.id   fb6ce00ff42c68fed8c15a9f08812a18
#
_cell.length_a   1.000
_cell.length_b   1.000
_cell.length_c   1.000
_cell.angle_alpha   90.00
_cell.angle_beta   90.00
_cell.angle_gamma   90.00
#
_symmetry.space_group_name_H-M   'P 1'
#
loop_
_entity.id
_entity.type
_entity.pdbx_description
1 polymer ?
#
loop_
_entity_poly.entity_id
_entity_poly.type
_entity_poly.pdbx_seq_one_letter_code
_entity_poly.pdbx_strand_id
1 'polypeptide(L)'
;MKKRTSRKSPGSKRLQNADQLWPLRFTLNGRKVQARVKPTQTLLDFVRLELELTGTKGACLEGECGSCYVLVDGRPMNSCLVLAPQVQDRKVLTIEGVSRGDKPDVIQQKFIECGAVQCGYCTPGLITAAEALLARNPRPTRGEFLAGLEGNICRCTGYNTILRALQEAADAMGMKR
;
A
#
# COMPACT_ATOMS: atom_id res chain seq x y z
N MET A 1 -45.30 5.50 -44.97
CA MET A 1 -43.84 5.24 -44.80
C MET A 1 -43.25 6.26 -43.85
N LYS A 2 -42.95 5.88 -42.59
CA LYS A 2 -42.34 6.78 -41.56
C LYS A 2 -40.82 6.65 -41.62
N LYS A 3 -40.10 7.74 -41.87
CA LYS A 3 -38.63 7.79 -41.91
C LYS A 3 -38.05 7.54 -40.50
N ARG A 4 -37.26 6.46 -40.37
CA ARG A 4 -36.47 6.20 -39.15
C ARG A 4 -35.32 7.22 -39.07
N THR A 5 -35.40 8.13 -38.11
CA THR A 5 -34.27 9.00 -37.75
C THR A 5 -33.21 8.16 -37.04
N SER A 6 -32.03 8.01 -37.64
CA SER A 6 -30.89 7.36 -37.06
C SER A 6 -30.36 8.24 -35.92
N ARG A 7 -30.48 7.75 -34.64
CA ARG A 7 -29.76 8.34 -33.50
C ARG A 7 -28.27 8.09 -33.68
N LYS A 8 -27.50 9.13 -33.90
CA LYS A 8 -26.03 9.08 -33.83
C LYS A 8 -25.61 8.77 -32.37
N SER A 9 -24.89 7.69 -32.17
CA SER A 9 -24.32 7.33 -30.88
C SER A 9 -23.27 8.37 -30.45
N PRO A 10 -23.26 8.82 -29.18
CA PRO A 10 -22.26 9.77 -28.66
C PRO A 10 -20.98 9.01 -28.27
N GLY A 11 -20.18 8.57 -29.25
CA GLY A 11 -19.18 7.57 -28.96
C GLY A 11 -17.76 7.76 -29.50
N SER A 12 -17.36 8.88 -30.10
CA SER A 12 -16.02 8.91 -30.70
C SER A 12 -15.04 9.96 -30.14
N LYS A 13 -15.47 10.88 -29.28
CA LYS A 13 -14.57 11.93 -28.72
C LYS A 13 -13.86 11.57 -27.41
N ARG A 14 -14.20 10.45 -26.76
CA ARG A 14 -13.63 10.06 -25.46
C ARG A 14 -12.33 9.25 -25.53
N LEU A 15 -11.99 8.68 -26.69
CA LEU A 15 -10.81 7.78 -26.81
C LEU A 15 -9.50 8.50 -27.24
N GLN A 16 -9.55 9.79 -27.52
CA GLN A 16 -8.37 10.53 -28.01
C GLN A 16 -7.42 11.05 -26.91
N ASN A 17 -7.73 10.82 -25.61
CA ASN A 17 -6.96 11.37 -24.49
C ASN A 17 -6.18 10.32 -23.67
N ALA A 18 -6.00 9.10 -24.16
CA ALA A 18 -5.26 8.05 -23.43
C ALA A 18 -3.78 8.41 -23.19
N ASP A 19 -3.20 9.26 -24.04
CA ASP A 19 -1.81 9.71 -23.92
C ASP A 19 -1.67 11.03 -23.13
N GLN A 20 -2.78 11.65 -22.73
CA GLN A 20 -2.73 12.89 -21.96
C GLN A 20 -2.36 12.60 -20.52
N LEU A 21 -1.18 13.09 -20.09
CA LEU A 21 -0.75 12.97 -18.69
C LEU A 21 -1.66 13.79 -17.77
N TRP A 22 -2.09 13.15 -16.68
CA TRP A 22 -2.94 13.76 -15.65
C TRP A 22 -2.09 14.43 -14.58
N PRO A 23 -2.39 15.68 -14.20
CA PRO A 23 -1.69 16.32 -13.07
C PRO A 23 -2.10 15.65 -11.76
N LEU A 24 -1.11 15.26 -10.97
CA LEU A 24 -1.28 14.60 -9.68
C LEU A 24 -0.58 15.39 -8.59
N ARG A 25 -1.30 15.69 -7.50
CA ARG A 25 -0.75 16.27 -6.28
C ARG A 25 -1.22 15.45 -5.10
N PHE A 26 -0.32 15.07 -4.22
CA PHE A 26 -0.64 14.30 -3.02
C PHE A 26 0.50 14.43 -2.00
N THR A 27 0.33 13.85 -0.80
CA THR A 27 1.39 13.79 0.21
C THR A 27 1.93 12.38 0.27
N LEU A 28 3.24 12.20 0.04
CA LEU A 28 3.90 10.91 0.11
C LEU A 28 4.95 10.94 1.22
N ASN A 29 4.83 10.02 2.20
CA ASN A 29 5.76 9.91 3.31
C ASN A 29 5.99 11.27 4.03
N GLY A 30 4.91 12.05 4.19
CA GLY A 30 4.93 13.37 4.81
C GLY A 30 5.38 14.52 3.90
N ARG A 31 5.80 14.27 2.66
CA ARG A 31 6.27 15.29 1.71
C ARG A 31 5.25 15.51 0.60
N LYS A 32 5.05 16.77 0.19
CA LYS A 32 4.19 17.10 -0.95
C LYS A 32 4.87 16.68 -2.25
N VAL A 33 4.14 15.92 -3.08
CA VAL A 33 4.57 15.46 -4.41
C VAL A 33 3.66 16.08 -5.46
N GLN A 34 4.25 16.55 -6.55
CA GLN A 34 3.55 17.00 -7.76
C GLN A 34 4.17 16.27 -8.95
N ALA A 35 3.32 15.64 -9.76
CA ALA A 35 3.75 14.85 -10.91
C ALA A 35 2.72 14.91 -12.03
N ARG A 36 3.05 14.31 -13.16
CA ARG A 36 2.12 14.05 -14.27
C ARG A 36 2.14 12.56 -14.55
N VAL A 37 0.99 11.91 -14.46
CA VAL A 37 0.85 10.45 -14.56
C VAL A 37 -0.08 10.06 -15.69
N LYS A 38 0.08 8.85 -16.24
CA LYS A 38 -0.90 8.29 -17.16
C LYS A 38 -2.19 7.98 -16.40
N PRO A 39 -3.38 8.21 -16.97
CA PRO A 39 -4.65 7.90 -16.29
C PRO A 39 -4.78 6.44 -15.85
N THR A 40 -4.14 5.53 -16.56
CA THR A 40 -4.17 4.08 -16.32
C THR A 40 -2.97 3.57 -15.51
N GLN A 41 -2.04 4.44 -15.11
CA GLN A 41 -0.86 4.06 -14.33
C GLN A 41 -1.25 3.64 -12.93
N THR A 42 -0.77 2.47 -12.48
CA THR A 42 -0.99 2.04 -11.10
C THR A 42 -0.17 2.87 -10.13
N LEU A 43 -0.66 2.98 -8.88
CA LEU A 43 0.10 3.62 -7.81
C LEU A 43 1.40 2.84 -7.54
N LEU A 44 1.38 1.51 -7.66
CA LEU A 44 2.56 0.66 -7.53
C LEU A 44 3.65 1.04 -8.53
N ASP A 45 3.30 1.10 -9.82
CA ASP A 45 4.26 1.45 -10.87
C ASP A 45 4.80 2.87 -10.68
N PHE A 46 3.90 3.81 -10.33
CA PHE A 46 4.28 5.19 -10.10
C PHE A 46 5.30 5.32 -8.95
N VAL A 47 5.05 4.73 -7.78
CA VAL A 47 5.98 4.84 -6.64
C VAL A 47 7.29 4.11 -6.89
N ARG A 48 7.27 2.99 -7.63
CA ARG A 48 8.48 2.18 -7.88
C ARG A 48 9.32 2.68 -9.03
N LEU A 49 8.69 3.07 -10.15
CA LEU A 49 9.40 3.36 -11.41
C LEU A 49 9.68 4.85 -11.58
N GLU A 50 8.80 5.73 -11.10
CA GLU A 50 8.95 7.17 -11.25
C GLU A 50 9.58 7.82 -10.01
N LEU A 51 9.23 7.32 -8.81
CA LEU A 51 9.74 7.86 -7.55
C LEU A 51 10.84 6.99 -6.93
N GLU A 52 11.21 5.89 -7.57
CA GLU A 52 12.27 4.96 -7.17
C GLU A 52 12.11 4.37 -5.75
N LEU A 53 10.88 4.42 -5.19
CA LEU A 53 10.56 3.82 -3.89
C LEU A 53 10.29 2.33 -4.07
N THR A 54 11.35 1.54 -4.10
CA THR A 54 11.31 0.12 -4.46
C THR A 54 10.93 -0.81 -3.30
N GLY A 55 10.76 -0.30 -2.09
CA GLY A 55 10.35 -1.06 -0.91
C GLY A 55 8.96 -1.67 -1.05
N THR A 56 8.00 -0.94 -1.62
CA THR A 56 6.70 -1.51 -2.01
C THR A 56 6.91 -2.56 -3.11
N LYS A 57 6.44 -3.80 -2.92
CA LYS A 57 6.74 -4.93 -3.82
C LYS A 57 5.53 -5.31 -4.70
N GLY A 58 5.80 -5.66 -5.96
CA GLY A 58 4.80 -6.23 -6.87
C GLY A 58 5.02 -7.73 -7.00
N ALA A 59 4.03 -8.54 -6.66
CA ALA A 59 4.09 -10.01 -6.80
C ALA A 59 2.94 -10.54 -7.65
N CYS A 60 1.71 -10.64 -7.13
CA CYS A 60 0.57 -11.15 -7.89
C CYS A 60 0.03 -10.16 -8.92
N LEU A 61 0.06 -8.86 -8.63
CA LEU A 61 -0.53 -7.76 -9.42
C LEU A 61 -2.06 -7.86 -9.59
N GLU A 62 -2.72 -8.69 -8.78
CA GLU A 62 -4.15 -9.01 -8.82
C GLU A 62 -4.87 -8.64 -7.52
N GLY A 63 -4.15 -8.03 -6.55
CA GLY A 63 -4.73 -7.61 -5.28
C GLY A 63 -4.80 -8.68 -4.18
N GLU A 64 -4.25 -9.89 -4.41
CA GLU A 64 -4.43 -11.05 -3.52
C GLU A 64 -3.35 -11.14 -2.43
N CYS A 65 -2.08 -10.79 -2.73
CA CYS A 65 -0.96 -11.18 -1.88
C CYS A 65 -0.48 -10.11 -0.88
N GLY A 66 -0.97 -8.89 -0.95
CA GLY A 66 -0.64 -7.81 -0.03
C GLY A 66 0.80 -7.29 -0.06
N SER A 67 1.71 -7.84 -0.88
CA SER A 67 3.11 -7.37 -0.96
C SER A 67 3.22 -5.91 -1.42
N CYS A 68 2.20 -5.41 -2.10
CA CYS A 68 2.12 -4.06 -2.62
C CYS A 68 1.35 -3.08 -1.69
N TYR A 69 1.06 -3.43 -0.45
CA TYR A 69 0.32 -2.55 0.44
C TYR A 69 1.05 -1.23 0.67
N VAL A 70 0.28 -0.17 0.57
CA VAL A 70 0.60 1.18 1.02
C VAL A 70 -0.57 1.68 1.89
N LEU A 71 -0.36 2.65 2.75
CA LEU A 71 -1.48 3.31 3.43
C LEU A 71 -1.93 4.52 2.61
N VAL A 72 -3.22 4.56 2.30
CA VAL A 72 -3.87 5.75 1.76
C VAL A 72 -4.82 6.28 2.82
N ASP A 73 -4.53 7.47 3.33
CA ASP A 73 -5.24 8.08 4.47
C ASP A 73 -5.34 7.13 5.68
N GLY A 74 -4.25 6.41 5.97
CA GLY A 74 -4.15 5.46 7.07
C GLY A 74 -4.83 4.10 6.85
N ARG A 75 -5.35 3.81 5.66
CA ARG A 75 -5.98 2.53 5.30
C ARG A 75 -5.08 1.72 4.38
N PRO A 76 -4.85 0.42 4.63
CA PRO A 76 -4.06 -0.41 3.73
C PRO A 76 -4.81 -0.60 2.40
N MET A 77 -4.08 -0.39 1.31
CA MET A 77 -4.59 -0.49 -0.05
C MET A 77 -3.60 -1.26 -0.92
N ASN A 78 -4.10 -2.13 -1.79
CA ASN A 78 -3.30 -2.80 -2.82
C ASN A 78 -2.92 -1.80 -3.91
N SER A 79 -1.71 -1.25 -3.85
CA SER A 79 -1.24 -0.23 -4.81
C SER A 79 -1.21 -0.72 -6.25
N CYS A 80 -1.18 -2.03 -6.50
CA CYS A 80 -1.28 -2.62 -7.84
C CYS A 80 -2.68 -2.48 -8.47
N LEU A 81 -3.73 -2.24 -7.66
CA LEU A 81 -5.11 -2.03 -8.12
C LEU A 81 -5.55 -0.56 -8.02
N VAL A 82 -4.82 0.26 -7.27
CA VAL A 82 -5.10 1.70 -7.17
C VAL A 82 -4.44 2.41 -8.34
N LEU A 83 -5.20 3.20 -9.09
CA LEU A 83 -4.64 4.08 -10.11
C LEU A 83 -4.01 5.32 -9.46
N ALA A 84 -2.86 5.75 -9.97
CA ALA A 84 -2.15 6.90 -9.43
C ALA A 84 -3.03 8.18 -9.34
N PRO A 85 -3.90 8.52 -10.30
CA PRO A 85 -4.82 9.65 -10.15
C PRO A 85 -5.80 9.56 -8.98
N GLN A 86 -6.09 8.36 -8.46
CA GLN A 86 -7.05 8.16 -7.35
C GLN A 86 -6.51 8.65 -5.99
N VAL A 87 -5.19 8.89 -5.89
CA VAL A 87 -4.60 9.43 -4.65
C VAL A 87 -4.45 10.96 -4.69
N GLN A 88 -5.12 11.63 -5.64
CA GLN A 88 -5.16 13.09 -5.69
C GLN A 88 -5.58 13.68 -4.34
N ASP A 89 -4.77 14.61 -3.82
CA ASP A 89 -4.93 15.32 -2.54
C ASP A 89 -4.99 14.42 -1.29
N ARG A 90 -4.60 13.12 -1.40
CA ARG A 90 -4.55 12.16 -0.30
C ARG A 90 -3.16 12.07 0.34
N LYS A 91 -3.09 11.40 1.49
CA LYS A 91 -1.85 11.04 2.18
C LYS A 91 -1.53 9.59 1.88
N VAL A 92 -0.36 9.34 1.29
CA VAL A 92 0.15 8.00 1.00
C VAL A 92 1.38 7.76 1.87
N LEU A 93 1.42 6.59 2.54
CA LEU A 93 2.60 6.12 3.28
C LEU A 93 3.05 4.80 2.66
N THR A 94 4.30 4.74 2.23
CA THR A 94 4.98 3.51 1.81
C THR A 94 5.90 3.03 2.93
N ILE A 95 6.49 1.85 2.76
CA ILE A 95 7.41 1.28 3.78
C ILE A 95 8.60 2.21 4.07
N GLU A 96 9.06 2.97 3.10
CA GLU A 96 10.15 3.94 3.28
C GLU A 96 9.77 5.09 4.23
N GLY A 97 8.48 5.36 4.36
CA GLY A 97 7.99 6.40 5.27
C GLY A 97 7.66 5.91 6.68
N VAL A 98 7.72 4.59 6.93
CA VAL A 98 7.48 4.00 8.25
C VAL A 98 8.65 4.29 9.19
N SER A 99 9.88 4.16 8.71
CA SER A 99 11.08 4.50 9.48
C SER A 99 11.17 6.01 9.75
N ARG A 100 11.70 6.37 10.91
CA ARG A 100 11.99 7.77 11.26
C ARG A 100 13.48 8.06 11.07
N GLY A 101 13.84 8.59 9.92
CA GLY A 101 15.23 8.76 9.50
C GLY A 101 15.89 7.39 9.30
N ASP A 102 17.12 7.24 9.80
CA ASP A 102 17.91 6.00 9.64
C ASP A 102 17.58 4.92 10.67
N LYS A 103 16.61 5.15 11.55
CA LYS A 103 16.23 4.19 12.60
C LYS A 103 14.98 3.44 12.18
N PRO A 104 14.98 2.09 12.25
CA PRO A 104 13.78 1.31 12.08
C PRO A 104 12.75 1.70 13.16
N ASP A 105 11.48 1.65 12.80
CA ASP A 105 10.42 1.82 13.77
C ASP A 105 10.27 0.58 14.67
N VAL A 106 9.37 0.62 15.65
CA VAL A 106 9.20 -0.47 16.62
C VAL A 106 8.80 -1.78 15.95
N ILE A 107 7.91 -1.73 14.95
CA ILE A 107 7.46 -2.95 14.25
C ILE A 107 8.61 -3.53 13.44
N GLN A 108 9.33 -2.70 12.68
CA GLN A 108 10.48 -3.12 11.89
C GLN A 108 11.56 -3.74 12.79
N GLN A 109 11.85 -3.12 13.95
CA GLN A 109 12.82 -3.63 14.89
C GLN A 109 12.42 -5.01 15.43
N LYS A 110 11.14 -5.20 15.79
CA LYS A 110 10.65 -6.49 16.28
C LYS A 110 10.64 -7.57 15.18
N PHE A 111 10.40 -7.21 13.92
CA PHE A 111 10.57 -8.14 12.83
C PHE A 111 11.99 -8.68 12.71
N ILE A 112 13.00 -7.83 12.94
CA ILE A 112 14.41 -8.22 12.96
C ILE A 112 14.71 -9.10 14.17
N GLU A 113 14.37 -8.65 15.38
CA GLU A 113 14.66 -9.31 16.65
C GLU A 113 14.02 -10.71 16.74
N CYS A 114 12.80 -10.86 16.26
CA CYS A 114 12.06 -12.14 16.29
C CYS A 114 12.38 -13.07 15.11
N GLY A 115 13.26 -12.67 14.18
CA GLY A 115 13.53 -13.45 12.97
C GLY A 115 12.30 -13.62 12.07
N ALA A 116 11.43 -12.59 12.00
CA ALA A 116 10.21 -12.60 11.21
C ALA A 116 10.45 -12.32 9.73
N VAL A 117 11.71 -12.24 9.31
CA VAL A 117 12.13 -12.00 7.93
C VAL A 117 12.96 -13.18 7.44
N GLN A 118 12.58 -13.75 6.29
CA GLN A 118 13.40 -14.74 5.58
C GLN A 118 13.80 -14.18 4.21
N CYS A 119 13.00 -14.39 3.15
CA CYS A 119 13.31 -13.77 1.85
C CYS A 119 13.07 -12.25 1.82
N GLY A 120 12.27 -11.71 2.73
CA GLY A 120 11.98 -10.29 2.89
C GLY A 120 10.93 -9.72 1.93
N TYR A 121 10.44 -10.49 0.95
CA TYR A 121 9.59 -9.95 -0.10
C TYR A 121 8.20 -9.50 0.40
N CYS A 122 7.58 -10.25 1.30
CA CYS A 122 6.29 -9.90 1.92
C CYS A 122 6.40 -8.86 3.05
N THR A 123 7.61 -8.67 3.59
CA THR A 123 7.84 -7.88 4.81
C THR A 123 7.33 -6.44 4.73
N PRO A 124 7.56 -5.67 3.65
CA PRO A 124 7.03 -4.32 3.54
C PRO A 124 5.50 -4.26 3.64
N GLY A 125 4.80 -5.17 2.95
CA GLY A 125 3.34 -5.24 2.99
C GLY A 125 2.81 -5.60 4.38
N LEU A 126 3.44 -6.58 5.06
CA LEU A 126 3.08 -7.00 6.41
C LEU A 126 3.28 -5.87 7.43
N ILE A 127 4.40 -5.16 7.37
CA ILE A 127 4.65 -4.01 8.25
C ILE A 127 3.65 -2.89 7.99
N THR A 128 3.37 -2.58 6.72
CA THR A 128 2.37 -1.56 6.36
C THR A 128 0.96 -1.92 6.87
N ALA A 129 0.55 -3.20 6.77
CA ALA A 129 -0.71 -3.67 7.32
C ALA A 129 -0.74 -3.57 8.86
N ALA A 130 0.37 -3.94 9.51
CA ALA A 130 0.51 -3.87 10.95
C ALA A 130 0.46 -2.43 11.49
N GLU A 131 1.07 -1.46 10.80
CA GLU A 131 0.96 -0.03 11.11
C GLU A 131 -0.50 0.42 11.17
N ALA A 132 -1.30 0.07 10.15
CA ALA A 132 -2.72 0.41 10.13
C ALA A 132 -3.53 -0.30 11.23
N LEU A 133 -3.20 -1.54 11.54
CA LEU A 133 -3.86 -2.30 12.60
C LEU A 133 -3.57 -1.69 13.97
N LEU A 134 -2.29 -1.49 14.31
CA LEU A 134 -1.86 -0.99 15.62
C LEU A 134 -2.24 0.48 15.85
N ALA A 135 -2.37 1.27 14.79
CA ALA A 135 -2.90 2.63 14.89
C ALA A 135 -4.38 2.66 15.30
N ARG A 136 -5.19 1.65 14.90
CA ARG A 136 -6.61 1.54 15.22
C ARG A 136 -6.87 0.77 16.51
N ASN A 137 -6.11 -0.27 16.76
CA ASN A 137 -6.19 -1.13 17.94
C ASN A 137 -4.78 -1.35 18.49
N PRO A 138 -4.37 -0.61 19.54
CA PRO A 138 -3.04 -0.72 20.11
C PRO A 138 -2.75 -2.03 20.86
N ARG A 139 -3.77 -2.83 21.15
CA ARG A 139 -3.67 -4.11 21.86
C ARG A 139 -4.51 -5.19 21.19
N PRO A 140 -4.13 -5.61 19.98
CA PRO A 140 -4.89 -6.64 19.27
C PRO A 140 -4.72 -8.00 19.95
N THR A 141 -5.79 -8.77 19.97
CA THR A 141 -5.73 -10.20 20.26
C THR A 141 -5.06 -10.94 19.10
N ARG A 142 -4.64 -12.21 19.35
CA ARG A 142 -4.09 -13.04 18.27
C ARG A 142 -5.05 -13.17 17.07
N GLY A 143 -6.36 -13.27 17.32
CA GLY A 143 -7.38 -13.34 16.26
C GLY A 143 -7.45 -12.06 15.43
N GLU A 144 -7.36 -10.88 16.09
CA GLU A 144 -7.35 -9.59 15.41
C GLU A 144 -6.06 -9.37 14.61
N PHE A 145 -4.91 -9.87 15.07
CA PHE A 145 -3.69 -9.90 14.24
C PHE A 145 -3.90 -10.74 12.98
N LEU A 146 -4.44 -11.95 13.11
CA LEU A 146 -4.71 -12.83 11.95
C LEU A 146 -5.66 -12.16 10.96
N ALA A 147 -6.77 -11.59 11.44
CA ALA A 147 -7.72 -10.85 10.61
C ALA A 147 -7.09 -9.60 9.97
N GLY A 148 -6.25 -8.88 10.72
CA GLY A 148 -5.57 -7.69 10.21
C GLY A 148 -4.50 -7.98 9.15
N LEU A 149 -4.03 -9.22 9.08
CA LEU A 149 -3.06 -9.68 8.08
C LEU A 149 -3.71 -10.48 6.94
N GLU A 150 -5.03 -10.62 6.92
CA GLU A 150 -5.72 -11.22 5.78
C GLU A 150 -5.34 -10.51 4.48
N GLY A 151 -5.03 -11.31 3.43
CA GLY A 151 -4.53 -10.78 2.17
C GLY A 151 -3.03 -10.45 2.16
N ASN A 152 -2.28 -10.69 3.26
CA ASN A 152 -0.82 -10.63 3.26
C ASN A 152 -0.22 -12.04 3.25
N ILE A 153 0.30 -12.49 2.10
CA ILE A 153 0.78 -13.85 1.91
C ILE A 153 2.30 -13.93 2.14
N CYS A 154 2.71 -14.79 3.08
CA CYS A 154 4.10 -15.17 3.28
C CYS A 154 4.29 -16.66 3.04
N ARG A 155 5.15 -17.05 2.08
CA ARG A 155 5.43 -18.45 1.77
C ARG A 155 6.53 -19.06 2.64
N CYS A 156 7.32 -18.23 3.33
CA CYS A 156 8.57 -18.65 3.99
C CYS A 156 8.42 -18.93 5.48
N THR A 157 7.80 -18.01 6.25
CA THR A 157 7.89 -17.96 7.72
C THR A 157 6.89 -18.84 8.46
N GLY A 158 5.81 -19.28 7.81
CA GLY A 158 4.69 -19.96 8.48
C GLY A 158 3.95 -19.08 9.50
N TYR A 159 4.14 -17.74 9.47
CA TYR A 159 3.49 -16.70 10.28
C TYR A 159 3.81 -16.68 11.77
N ASN A 160 4.30 -17.75 12.39
CA ASN A 160 4.51 -17.78 13.85
C ASN A 160 5.47 -16.70 14.34
N THR A 161 6.61 -16.51 13.65
CA THR A 161 7.57 -15.45 13.99
C THR A 161 7.02 -14.06 13.70
N ILE A 162 6.22 -13.90 12.65
CA ILE A 162 5.54 -12.64 12.32
C ILE A 162 4.55 -12.27 13.43
N LEU A 163 3.68 -13.18 13.84
CA LEU A 163 2.71 -12.93 14.91
C LEU A 163 3.39 -12.62 16.25
N ARG A 164 4.51 -13.31 16.56
CA ARG A 164 5.31 -12.99 17.74
C ARG A 164 5.89 -11.57 17.65
N ALA A 165 6.49 -11.20 16.52
CA ALA A 165 7.03 -9.86 16.31
C ALA A 165 5.98 -8.76 16.46
N LEU A 166 4.78 -8.99 15.95
CA LEU A 166 3.67 -8.03 16.06
C LEU A 166 3.17 -7.92 17.50
N GLN A 167 3.07 -9.03 18.23
CA GLN A 167 2.70 -9.00 19.65
C GLN A 167 3.73 -8.22 20.46
N GLU A 168 5.02 -8.51 20.30
CA GLU A 168 6.09 -7.78 20.98
C GLU A 168 6.15 -6.30 20.60
N ALA A 169 5.82 -5.96 19.35
CA ALA A 169 5.72 -4.57 18.92
C ALA A 169 4.56 -3.84 19.61
N ALA A 170 3.37 -4.47 19.69
CA ALA A 170 2.22 -3.92 20.39
C ALA A 170 2.51 -3.68 21.88
N ASP A 171 3.15 -4.65 22.54
CA ASP A 171 3.54 -4.55 23.95
C ASP A 171 4.54 -3.39 24.18
N ALA A 172 5.56 -3.28 23.32
CA ALA A 172 6.55 -2.20 23.37
C ALA A 172 5.95 -0.81 23.11
N MET A 173 4.96 -0.70 22.23
CA MET A 173 4.22 0.54 21.98
C MET A 173 3.30 0.90 23.15
N GLY A 174 2.66 -0.10 23.78
CA GLY A 174 1.80 0.08 24.96
C GLY A 174 2.54 0.54 26.20
N MET A 175 3.81 0.19 26.37
CA MET A 175 4.66 0.61 27.50
C MET A 175 5.18 2.06 27.37
N LYS A 176 5.09 2.67 26.22
CA LYS A 176 5.60 4.04 25.95
C LYS A 176 4.55 5.14 26.10
N ARG A 177 3.36 4.81 26.61
CA ARG A 177 2.27 5.80 26.83
C ARG A 177 2.12 6.16 28.29
#